data_ba6ec625cc72196e01098039accc2af9
#
_entry.id   ba6ec625cc72196e01098039accc2af9
#
_cell.length_a   1.000
_cell.length_b   1.000
_cell.length_c   1.000
_cell.angle_alpha   90.00
_cell.angle_beta   90.00
_cell.angle_gamma   90.00
#
_symmetry.space_group_name_H-M   'P 1'
#
loop_
_entity.id
_entity.type
_entity.pdbx_description
1 polymer ?
#
loop_
_entity_poly.entity_id
_entity_poly.type
_entity_poly.pdbx_seq_one_letter_code
_entity_poly.pdbx_strand_id
1 'polypeptide(L)'
;MNKPVEMKMLKELMVDQEALAARLRKETSGEVMTDSASRGRYATDASIYQAMPVAVFVPKTAQDIASAIQIAADLGVPVLPRGGGTSQCGQTTGAALVIDNTKYFRNVLDLNLDQGYVEVEPGIVLDHLNSSLKQHGLWYPVDVSTAGQATIGGMAGNNSCGSRSIAYGNMVHNVLGIDAWLADGRIANFSDYASSTGAAKQLGDFVKNLANTLQPEIEARFPKVLRRVAGYNLDIFHPQSELPYTRDGSVNLAHLLVGSEGTLGYFKSLKLKLAPLPQHKVLGIVNFASFYKAMDSAQHIVKLGPTAVELVDRTMIDLARSNPSFKKTIETALIDHTAQTPEAILLVEFSGEAHAPLLERLKALQELMSDLGLPGSVVAMPDAAMQKNLWEVRKAGLNIMMSLKGDGKPVSFIEDCAVPLESLADYTQALTEVFAKYGSRGTWYAHASVGTLHVRPILDMRRDGAQKMRAVAKEASALVRKYKGAYSGEHGDGLCRGEWISWQFGPKITEALAEIKYAFDPKGLFNPGKIIDPPKMD
;
A
#
# COMPACT_ATOMS: atom_id res chain seq x y z
N MET A 1 -21.98 16.11 -24.93
CA MET A 1 -20.99 17.14 -24.57
C MET A 1 -21.33 17.62 -23.18
N ASN A 2 -20.89 16.91 -22.15
CA ASN A 2 -21.05 17.33 -20.76
C ASN A 2 -19.82 18.12 -20.37
N LYS A 3 -20.01 19.38 -19.98
CA LYS A 3 -18.98 20.24 -19.43
C LYS A 3 -18.48 19.66 -18.11
N PRO A 4 -17.19 19.77 -17.79
CA PRO A 4 -16.65 19.20 -16.56
C PRO A 4 -17.27 19.88 -15.31
N VAL A 5 -17.73 19.06 -14.40
CA VAL A 5 -18.19 19.42 -13.04
C VAL A 5 -16.99 19.84 -12.16
N GLU A 6 -15.79 19.71 -12.68
CA GLU A 6 -14.49 19.76 -11.99
C GLU A 6 -14.12 21.05 -11.27
N MET A 7 -14.73 22.19 -11.60
CA MET A 7 -14.35 23.45 -10.93
C MET A 7 -15.41 24.00 -9.97
N LYS A 8 -16.57 23.38 -9.87
CA LYS A 8 -17.65 23.85 -8.98
C LYS A 8 -17.47 23.37 -7.55
N MET A 9 -16.94 22.17 -7.34
CA MET A 9 -16.78 21.60 -5.99
C MET A 9 -15.66 22.24 -5.16
N LEU A 10 -14.61 22.78 -5.76
CA LEU A 10 -13.53 23.45 -5.01
C LEU A 10 -13.81 24.93 -4.73
N LYS A 11 -14.75 25.56 -5.43
CA LYS A 11 -15.09 26.98 -5.28
C LYS A 11 -16.29 27.28 -4.38
N GLU A 12 -17.12 26.32 -4.03
CA GLU A 12 -18.36 26.53 -3.26
C GLU A 12 -18.36 25.99 -1.83
N LEU A 13 -17.29 25.32 -1.38
CA LEU A 13 -17.11 25.03 0.03
C LEU A 13 -16.59 26.29 0.78
N MET A 14 -17.40 27.32 0.86
CA MET A 14 -17.33 28.26 1.99
C MET A 14 -17.88 27.51 3.22
N VAL A 15 -17.11 26.49 3.65
CA VAL A 15 -17.41 25.77 4.89
C VAL A 15 -17.26 26.76 6.02
N ASP A 16 -18.31 26.94 6.80
CA ASP A 16 -18.25 27.72 8.03
C ASP A 16 -17.41 26.92 9.06
N GLN A 17 -16.10 27.15 9.04
CA GLN A 17 -15.15 26.53 9.95
C GLN A 17 -15.50 26.85 11.42
N GLU A 18 -16.02 28.07 11.68
CA GLU A 18 -16.39 28.49 13.04
C GLU A 18 -17.61 27.71 13.55
N ALA A 19 -18.63 27.52 12.71
CA ALA A 19 -19.80 26.73 13.05
C ALA A 19 -19.41 25.25 13.30
N LEU A 20 -18.55 24.67 12.45
CA LEU A 20 -18.03 23.31 12.64
C LEU A 20 -17.30 23.20 13.98
N ALA A 21 -16.38 24.10 14.26
CA ALA A 21 -15.58 24.08 15.49
C ALA A 21 -16.44 24.29 16.75
N ALA A 22 -17.41 25.21 16.67
CA ALA A 22 -18.32 25.50 17.79
C ALA A 22 -19.16 24.25 18.15
N ARG A 23 -19.73 23.56 17.15
CA ARG A 23 -20.49 22.34 17.35
C ARG A 23 -19.62 21.22 17.91
N LEU A 24 -18.44 20.96 17.33
CA LEU A 24 -17.52 19.93 17.81
C LEU A 24 -17.13 20.16 19.28
N ARG A 25 -16.79 21.40 19.67
CA ARG A 25 -16.45 21.73 21.06
C ARG A 25 -17.63 21.59 22.03
N LYS A 26 -18.85 21.84 21.57
CA LYS A 26 -20.07 21.75 22.39
C LYS A 26 -20.60 20.31 22.53
N GLU A 27 -20.51 19.53 21.46
CA GLU A 27 -21.21 18.24 21.35
C GLU A 27 -20.28 17.03 21.55
N THR A 28 -18.96 17.26 21.71
CA THR A 28 -17.95 16.19 21.88
C THR A 28 -16.97 16.51 23.01
N SER A 29 -16.23 15.49 23.46
CA SER A 29 -15.14 15.64 24.43
C SER A 29 -13.74 15.71 23.77
N GLY A 30 -13.67 15.56 22.45
CA GLY A 30 -12.43 15.52 21.67
C GLY A 30 -11.69 16.85 21.58
N GLU A 31 -10.49 16.82 20.99
CA GLU A 31 -9.67 18.02 20.79
C GLU A 31 -9.97 18.61 19.41
N VAL A 32 -10.28 19.90 19.35
CA VAL A 32 -10.63 20.62 18.10
C VAL A 32 -9.55 21.64 17.76
N MET A 33 -8.89 21.48 16.63
CA MET A 33 -7.82 22.35 16.15
C MET A 33 -8.25 23.07 14.88
N THR A 34 -8.22 24.39 14.90
CA THR A 34 -8.66 25.24 13.78
C THR A 34 -7.60 26.26 13.33
N ASP A 35 -6.57 26.46 14.16
CA ASP A 35 -5.48 27.38 13.81
C ASP A 35 -4.64 26.83 12.65
N SER A 36 -3.99 27.74 11.90
CA SER A 36 -3.24 27.40 10.69
C SER A 36 -2.03 26.49 10.96
N ALA A 37 -1.36 26.63 12.10
CA ALA A 37 -0.20 25.84 12.45
C ALA A 37 -0.61 24.38 12.75
N SER A 38 -1.67 24.17 13.51
CA SER A 38 -2.21 22.84 13.82
C SER A 38 -2.74 22.15 12.55
N ARG A 39 -3.54 22.84 11.72
CA ARG A 39 -4.03 22.30 10.45
C ARG A 39 -2.88 21.99 9.47
N GLY A 40 -1.84 22.84 9.45
CA GLY A 40 -0.66 22.67 8.61
C GLY A 40 0.08 21.35 8.84
N ARG A 41 0.06 20.82 10.07
CA ARG A 41 0.65 19.51 10.40
C ARG A 41 -0.08 18.34 9.74
N TYR A 42 -1.34 18.51 9.34
CA TYR A 42 -2.16 17.53 8.68
C TYR A 42 -2.41 17.83 7.19
N ALA A 43 -1.79 18.89 6.68
CA ALA A 43 -1.95 19.30 5.28
C ALA A 43 -1.18 18.41 4.29
N THR A 44 -0.25 17.60 4.78
CA THR A 44 0.60 16.69 3.98
C THR A 44 0.55 15.26 4.51
N ASP A 45 0.92 14.33 3.68
CA ASP A 45 1.31 12.97 4.02
C ASP A 45 2.71 12.68 3.43
N ALA A 46 3.08 11.43 3.16
CA ALA A 46 4.37 11.10 2.55
C ALA A 46 4.39 11.28 1.02
N SER A 47 3.32 11.84 0.43
CA SER A 47 3.22 12.14 -1.01
C SER A 47 3.76 13.53 -1.37
N ILE A 48 3.68 13.85 -2.65
CA ILE A 48 4.00 15.19 -3.18
C ILE A 48 2.85 16.21 -3.01
N TYR A 49 1.71 15.79 -2.48
CA TYR A 49 0.49 16.60 -2.41
C TYR A 49 0.36 17.35 -1.09
N GLN A 50 -0.29 18.51 -1.16
CA GLN A 50 -0.63 19.30 0.00
C GLN A 50 -2.04 19.87 -0.13
N ALA A 51 -2.87 19.65 0.90
CA ALA A 51 -4.21 20.23 1.00
C ALA A 51 -4.51 20.61 2.45
N MET A 52 -4.83 21.89 2.69
CA MET A 52 -5.12 22.39 4.04
C MET A 52 -6.47 21.84 4.52
N PRO A 53 -6.53 21.12 5.67
CA PRO A 53 -7.78 20.68 6.27
C PRO A 53 -8.70 21.86 6.66
N VAL A 54 -10.01 21.64 6.68
CA VAL A 54 -10.99 22.58 7.25
C VAL A 54 -10.75 22.70 8.76
N ALA A 55 -10.68 21.57 9.44
CA ALA A 55 -10.34 21.47 10.85
C ALA A 55 -9.71 20.09 11.11
N VAL A 56 -9.07 19.95 12.28
CA VAL A 56 -8.58 18.65 12.78
C VAL A 56 -9.30 18.35 14.08
N PHE A 57 -9.79 17.13 14.19
CA PHE A 57 -10.48 16.62 15.37
C PHE A 57 -9.78 15.35 15.89
N VAL A 58 -9.50 15.32 17.21
CA VAL A 58 -8.90 14.16 17.87
C VAL A 58 -9.93 13.60 18.86
N PRO A 59 -10.69 12.55 18.48
CA PRO A 59 -11.74 11.99 19.31
C PRO A 59 -11.17 11.26 20.51
N LYS A 60 -11.87 11.29 21.65
CA LYS A 60 -11.51 10.54 22.87
C LYS A 60 -12.38 9.31 23.06
N THR A 61 -13.59 9.32 22.53
CA THR A 61 -14.56 8.23 22.66
C THR A 61 -15.18 7.84 21.31
N ALA A 62 -15.73 6.65 21.21
CA ALA A 62 -16.48 6.23 20.02
C ALA A 62 -17.69 7.15 19.73
N GLN A 63 -18.30 7.70 20.80
CA GLN A 63 -19.39 8.68 20.66
C GLN A 63 -18.90 9.99 20.05
N ASP A 64 -17.68 10.42 20.36
CA ASP A 64 -17.10 11.63 19.74
C ASP A 64 -16.96 11.47 18.22
N ILE A 65 -16.57 10.25 17.74
CA ILE A 65 -16.48 9.94 16.32
C ILE A 65 -17.87 10.02 15.67
N ALA A 66 -18.86 9.33 16.27
CA ALA A 66 -20.23 9.34 15.75
C ALA A 66 -20.80 10.75 15.66
N SER A 67 -20.60 11.56 16.70
CA SER A 67 -21.04 12.96 16.74
C SER A 67 -20.30 13.81 15.69
N ALA A 68 -18.99 13.62 15.53
CA ALA A 68 -18.20 14.37 14.55
C ALA A 68 -18.63 14.06 13.11
N ILE A 69 -18.91 12.79 12.79
CA ILE A 69 -19.44 12.37 11.48
C ILE A 69 -20.81 13.03 11.24
N GLN A 70 -21.71 13.01 12.23
CA GLN A 70 -23.04 13.63 12.10
C GLN A 70 -22.94 15.15 11.93
N ILE A 71 -22.11 15.82 12.73
CA ILE A 71 -21.88 17.28 12.62
C ILE A 71 -21.34 17.64 11.23
N ALA A 72 -20.37 16.89 10.73
CA ALA A 72 -19.81 17.08 9.40
C ALA A 72 -20.86 16.87 8.30
N ALA A 73 -21.69 15.82 8.41
CA ALA A 73 -22.79 15.55 7.49
C ALA A 73 -23.85 16.67 7.47
N ASP A 74 -24.21 17.20 8.65
CA ASP A 74 -25.18 18.31 8.78
C ASP A 74 -24.67 19.59 8.11
N LEU A 75 -23.35 19.84 8.21
CA LEU A 75 -22.73 21.07 7.69
C LEU A 75 -22.17 20.88 6.27
N GLY A 76 -22.31 19.70 5.67
CA GLY A 76 -21.77 19.40 4.34
C GLY A 76 -20.25 19.42 4.27
N VAL A 77 -19.57 19.13 5.38
CA VAL A 77 -18.10 19.08 5.46
C VAL A 77 -17.65 17.65 5.22
N PRO A 78 -16.74 17.38 4.24
CA PRO A 78 -16.17 16.04 4.07
C PRO A 78 -15.41 15.58 5.33
N VAL A 79 -15.43 14.27 5.58
CA VAL A 79 -14.68 13.61 6.65
C VAL A 79 -13.51 12.84 6.06
N LEU A 80 -12.32 13.06 6.61
CA LEU A 80 -11.10 12.37 6.22
C LEU A 80 -10.53 11.61 7.43
N PRO A 81 -10.61 10.26 7.45
CA PRO A 81 -9.96 9.46 8.47
C PRO A 81 -8.43 9.58 8.37
N ARG A 82 -7.75 9.79 9.48
CA ARG A 82 -6.31 9.95 9.52
C ARG A 82 -5.66 8.97 10.49
N GLY A 83 -4.68 8.21 9.99
CA GLY A 83 -3.75 7.42 10.77
C GLY A 83 -2.36 8.08 10.79
N GLY A 84 -1.31 7.30 10.59
CA GLY A 84 0.09 7.77 10.65
C GLY A 84 0.52 8.75 9.55
N GLY A 85 -0.29 8.98 8.51
CA GLY A 85 0.05 9.89 7.41
C GLY A 85 1.22 9.41 6.55
N THR A 86 1.43 8.10 6.46
CA THR A 86 2.52 7.48 5.71
C THR A 86 2.18 7.18 4.25
N SER A 87 0.99 7.55 3.79
CA SER A 87 0.54 7.39 2.41
C SER A 87 1.44 8.12 1.42
N GLN A 88 1.77 7.46 0.30
CA GLN A 88 2.63 8.03 -0.75
C GLN A 88 1.84 8.59 -1.95
N CYS A 89 0.50 8.49 -1.94
CA CYS A 89 -0.35 8.88 -3.07
C CYS A 89 -1.36 9.98 -2.73
N GLY A 90 -1.31 10.57 -1.51
CA GLY A 90 -2.20 11.67 -1.13
C GLY A 90 -3.59 11.23 -0.68
N GLN A 91 -3.77 9.97 -0.25
CA GLN A 91 -5.05 9.49 0.27
C GLN A 91 -5.50 10.25 1.52
N THR A 92 -4.55 10.71 2.32
CA THR A 92 -4.79 11.31 3.65
C THR A 92 -4.63 12.82 3.67
N THR A 93 -4.72 13.48 2.51
CA THR A 93 -4.75 14.93 2.36
C THR A 93 -6.08 15.38 1.74
N GLY A 94 -6.67 16.48 2.23
CA GLY A 94 -7.94 16.98 1.72
C GLY A 94 -8.48 18.19 2.49
N ALA A 95 -9.30 19.00 1.82
CA ALA A 95 -10.07 20.08 2.43
C ALA A 95 -11.30 19.49 3.16
N ALA A 96 -11.07 18.87 4.31
CA ALA A 96 -12.04 18.09 5.06
C ALA A 96 -11.88 18.30 6.58
N LEU A 97 -12.83 17.80 7.36
CA LEU A 97 -12.61 17.50 8.77
C LEU A 97 -11.71 16.28 8.88
N VAL A 98 -10.45 16.48 9.21
CA VAL A 98 -9.51 15.38 9.48
C VAL A 98 -9.80 14.84 10.88
N ILE A 99 -10.10 13.54 10.99
CA ILE A 99 -10.30 12.87 12.28
C ILE A 99 -9.09 11.96 12.54
N ASP A 100 -8.29 12.32 13.54
CA ASP A 100 -7.05 11.62 13.91
C ASP A 100 -7.30 10.56 14.97
N ASN A 101 -7.12 9.28 14.60
CA ASN A 101 -7.28 8.14 15.49
C ASN A 101 -6.04 7.80 16.33
N THR A 102 -4.89 8.41 16.04
CA THR A 102 -3.59 7.92 16.52
C THR A 102 -3.37 8.12 18.02
N LYS A 103 -4.08 9.08 18.65
CA LYS A 103 -3.85 9.45 20.04
C LYS A 103 -4.60 8.56 21.03
N TYR A 104 -5.86 8.27 20.80
CA TYR A 104 -6.73 7.60 21.77
C TYR A 104 -7.29 6.26 21.27
N PHE A 105 -7.40 6.01 19.96
CA PHE A 105 -7.95 4.79 19.38
C PHE A 105 -6.86 3.79 18.99
N ARG A 106 -6.11 3.29 19.98
CA ARG A 106 -4.93 2.42 19.76
C ARG A 106 -4.88 1.20 20.65
N ASN A 107 -6.05 0.72 21.12
CA ASN A 107 -6.13 -0.39 22.02
C ASN A 107 -6.29 -1.73 21.28
N VAL A 108 -5.81 -2.79 21.91
CA VAL A 108 -6.23 -4.16 21.64
C VAL A 108 -7.54 -4.39 22.39
N LEU A 109 -8.60 -4.76 21.65
CA LEU A 109 -9.94 -4.95 22.19
C LEU A 109 -10.20 -6.39 22.61
N ASP A 110 -9.71 -7.34 21.80
CA ASP A 110 -9.79 -8.78 22.07
C ASP A 110 -8.58 -9.50 21.48
N LEU A 111 -8.10 -10.54 22.16
CA LEU A 111 -7.02 -11.40 21.68
C LEU A 111 -7.41 -12.85 21.93
N ASN A 112 -7.62 -13.61 20.86
CA ASN A 112 -7.98 -15.02 20.94
C ASN A 112 -6.84 -15.87 20.35
N LEU A 113 -6.07 -16.48 21.24
CA LEU A 113 -4.91 -17.31 20.87
C LEU A 113 -5.33 -18.63 20.21
N ASP A 114 -6.44 -19.22 20.65
CA ASP A 114 -6.93 -20.50 20.12
C ASP A 114 -7.42 -20.37 18.68
N GLN A 115 -8.09 -19.25 18.37
CA GLN A 115 -8.58 -18.94 17.03
C GLN A 115 -7.57 -18.16 16.17
N GLY A 116 -6.46 -17.72 16.75
CA GLY A 116 -5.38 -17.02 16.04
C GLY A 116 -5.78 -15.66 15.50
N TYR A 117 -6.56 -14.87 16.24
CA TYR A 117 -6.91 -13.51 15.85
C TYR A 117 -6.72 -12.48 16.96
N VAL A 118 -6.65 -11.22 16.55
CA VAL A 118 -6.73 -10.06 17.45
C VAL A 118 -7.75 -9.06 16.89
N GLU A 119 -8.55 -8.44 17.76
CA GLU A 119 -9.37 -7.29 17.41
C GLU A 119 -8.75 -6.02 17.98
N VAL A 120 -8.65 -4.97 17.16
CA VAL A 120 -7.94 -3.75 17.50
C VAL A 120 -8.70 -2.50 17.07
N GLU A 121 -8.42 -1.38 17.72
CA GLU A 121 -8.81 -0.06 17.26
C GLU A 121 -7.92 0.43 16.09
N PRO A 122 -8.45 1.27 15.17
CA PRO A 122 -7.79 1.60 13.92
C PRO A 122 -6.49 2.41 14.07
N GLY A 123 -6.30 3.11 15.17
CA GLY A 123 -5.13 3.98 15.43
C GLY A 123 -3.92 3.26 16.03
N ILE A 124 -4.00 1.96 16.31
CA ILE A 124 -2.84 1.21 16.82
C ILE A 124 -1.77 1.11 15.75
N VAL A 125 -0.52 1.41 16.13
CA VAL A 125 0.65 1.32 15.24
C VAL A 125 1.10 -0.13 15.12
N LEU A 126 1.49 -0.57 13.92
CA LEU A 126 1.88 -1.96 13.64
C LEU A 126 2.98 -2.48 14.59
N ASP A 127 4.06 -1.72 14.80
CA ASP A 127 5.15 -2.14 15.70
C ASP A 127 4.69 -2.25 17.16
N HIS A 128 3.74 -1.42 17.61
CA HIS A 128 3.17 -1.53 18.95
C HIS A 128 2.33 -2.80 19.08
N LEU A 129 1.49 -3.09 18.07
CA LEU A 129 0.72 -4.33 18.03
C LEU A 129 1.65 -5.56 18.05
N ASN A 130 2.65 -5.61 17.15
CA ASN A 130 3.57 -6.74 17.07
C ASN A 130 4.43 -6.90 18.34
N SER A 131 4.78 -5.81 19.01
CA SER A 131 5.47 -5.86 20.30
C SER A 131 4.61 -6.52 21.39
N SER A 132 3.31 -6.25 21.41
CA SER A 132 2.38 -6.88 22.37
C SER A 132 2.12 -8.37 22.05
N LEU A 133 2.13 -8.76 20.78
CA LEU A 133 1.88 -10.14 20.34
C LEU A 133 3.10 -11.05 20.50
N LYS A 134 4.30 -10.49 20.50
CA LYS A 134 5.57 -11.25 20.54
C LYS A 134 5.67 -12.19 21.74
N GLN A 135 5.17 -11.81 22.91
CA GLN A 135 5.17 -12.65 24.11
C GLN A 135 4.34 -13.93 23.95
N HIS A 136 3.42 -13.97 22.98
CA HIS A 136 2.58 -15.12 22.63
C HIS A 136 3.15 -15.93 21.46
N GLY A 137 4.35 -15.58 20.95
CA GLY A 137 4.94 -16.20 19.76
C GLY A 137 4.20 -15.90 18.46
N LEU A 138 3.40 -14.83 18.45
CA LEU A 138 2.55 -14.41 17.32
C LEU A 138 2.95 -13.03 16.80
N TRP A 139 2.53 -12.73 15.59
CA TRP A 139 2.64 -11.41 14.97
C TRP A 139 1.56 -11.19 13.93
N TYR A 140 1.32 -9.93 13.58
CA TYR A 140 0.51 -9.57 12.43
C TYR A 140 1.42 -9.47 11.21
N PRO A 141 1.25 -10.33 10.16
CA PRO A 141 2.31 -10.60 9.20
C PRO A 141 2.34 -9.64 8.00
N VAL A 142 1.70 -8.47 8.07
CA VAL A 142 1.77 -7.44 7.03
C VAL A 142 2.88 -6.44 7.40
N ASP A 143 4.07 -6.63 6.85
CA ASP A 143 5.33 -6.00 7.29
C ASP A 143 5.71 -4.75 6.49
N VAL A 144 4.88 -3.71 6.51
CA VAL A 144 5.18 -2.45 5.82
C VAL A 144 6.46 -1.79 6.31
N SER A 145 7.17 -1.08 5.43
CA SER A 145 8.43 -0.40 5.76
C SER A 145 8.29 0.69 6.82
N THR A 146 7.10 1.28 6.94
CA THR A 146 6.74 2.34 7.89
C THR A 146 6.08 1.79 9.17
N ALA A 147 6.37 0.55 9.55
CA ALA A 147 5.73 -0.16 10.67
C ALA A 147 5.76 0.61 12.01
N GLY A 148 6.77 1.46 12.22
CA GLY A 148 6.87 2.33 13.40
C GLY A 148 5.88 3.51 13.43
N GLN A 149 5.18 3.81 12.33
CA GLN A 149 4.23 4.91 12.21
C GLN A 149 2.88 4.47 11.61
N ALA A 150 2.87 3.49 10.72
CA ALA A 150 1.67 3.04 10.04
C ALA A 150 0.66 2.45 11.04
N THR A 151 -0.56 2.95 11.00
CA THR A 151 -1.66 2.44 11.83
C THR A 151 -2.44 1.35 11.12
N ILE A 152 -2.98 0.41 11.88
CA ILE A 152 -3.74 -0.73 11.33
C ILE A 152 -4.93 -0.28 10.49
N GLY A 153 -5.68 0.75 10.93
CA GLY A 153 -6.79 1.31 10.12
C GLY A 153 -6.32 1.94 8.83
N GLY A 154 -5.18 2.67 8.84
CA GLY A 154 -4.57 3.23 7.63
C GLY A 154 -4.07 2.13 6.68
N MET A 155 -3.43 1.09 7.22
CA MET A 155 -2.98 -0.07 6.44
C MET A 155 -4.15 -0.81 5.77
N ALA A 156 -5.27 -0.99 6.48
CA ALA A 156 -6.47 -1.62 5.93
C ALA A 156 -7.12 -0.73 4.87
N GLY A 157 -7.28 0.58 5.12
CA GLY A 157 -7.80 1.52 4.14
C GLY A 157 -7.00 1.57 2.84
N ASN A 158 -5.71 1.32 2.91
CA ASN A 158 -4.81 1.27 1.75
C ASN A 158 -4.67 -0.13 1.13
N ASN A 159 -5.07 -1.20 1.79
CA ASN A 159 -4.74 -2.60 1.45
C ASN A 159 -3.22 -2.84 1.41
N SER A 160 -2.51 -2.34 2.41
CA SER A 160 -1.05 -2.37 2.49
C SER A 160 -0.48 -3.78 2.45
N CYS A 161 0.76 -3.88 2.01
CA CYS A 161 1.56 -5.10 2.04
C CYS A 161 3.04 -4.73 2.23
N GLY A 162 3.89 -5.73 2.38
CA GLY A 162 5.32 -5.54 2.61
C GLY A 162 6.17 -6.60 1.95
N SER A 163 7.43 -6.66 2.30
CA SER A 163 8.44 -7.55 1.69
C SER A 163 8.07 -9.03 1.71
N ARG A 164 7.28 -9.45 2.73
CA ARG A 164 6.90 -10.86 2.94
C ARG A 164 5.53 -11.22 2.38
N SER A 165 4.97 -10.37 1.52
CA SER A 165 3.61 -10.61 0.98
C SER A 165 3.50 -11.84 0.09
N ILE A 166 4.60 -12.34 -0.51
CA ILE A 166 4.57 -13.62 -1.21
C ILE A 166 4.18 -14.78 -0.27
N ALA A 167 4.57 -14.72 0.99
CA ALA A 167 4.24 -15.73 2.00
C ALA A 167 2.93 -15.42 2.74
N TYR A 168 2.67 -14.16 3.06
CA TYR A 168 1.59 -13.77 3.98
C TYR A 168 0.47 -12.95 3.31
N GLY A 169 0.63 -12.52 2.06
CA GLY A 169 -0.35 -11.69 1.36
C GLY A 169 -0.37 -10.23 1.83
N ASN A 170 -1.44 -9.53 1.45
CA ASN A 170 -1.72 -8.14 1.78
C ASN A 170 -2.68 -8.06 2.98
N MET A 171 -3.08 -6.84 3.36
CA MET A 171 -4.13 -6.63 4.38
C MET A 171 -5.40 -7.42 4.08
N VAL A 172 -5.87 -7.45 2.84
CA VAL A 172 -7.10 -8.15 2.44
C VAL A 172 -7.09 -9.64 2.80
N HIS A 173 -5.93 -10.30 2.79
CA HIS A 173 -5.80 -11.72 3.15
C HIS A 173 -5.72 -11.95 4.67
N ASN A 174 -5.52 -10.88 5.46
CA ASN A 174 -5.25 -10.92 6.89
C ASN A 174 -6.26 -10.14 7.72
N VAL A 175 -7.29 -9.54 7.10
CA VAL A 175 -8.43 -8.89 7.76
C VAL A 175 -9.62 -9.84 7.76
N LEU A 176 -10.11 -10.20 8.95
CA LEU A 176 -11.23 -11.13 9.17
C LEU A 176 -12.57 -10.42 9.34
N GLY A 177 -12.55 -9.15 9.74
CA GLY A 177 -13.76 -8.37 9.95
C GLY A 177 -13.45 -6.90 10.20
N ILE A 178 -14.39 -6.03 9.89
CA ILE A 178 -14.34 -4.59 10.16
C ILE A 178 -15.69 -4.13 10.66
N ASP A 179 -15.73 -3.52 11.85
CA ASP A 179 -16.84 -2.67 12.25
C ASP A 179 -16.62 -1.26 11.72
N ALA A 180 -17.62 -0.69 11.06
CA ALA A 180 -17.50 0.64 10.49
C ALA A 180 -18.78 1.47 10.69
N TRP A 181 -18.62 2.79 10.90
CA TRP A 181 -19.69 3.75 10.73
C TRP A 181 -19.93 3.99 9.23
N LEU A 182 -21.19 3.89 8.85
CA LEU A 182 -21.67 4.28 7.51
C LEU A 182 -22.01 5.79 7.48
N ALA A 183 -22.18 6.35 6.30
CA ALA A 183 -22.49 7.76 6.10
C ALA A 183 -23.83 8.22 6.72
N ASP A 184 -24.73 7.28 7.02
CA ASP A 184 -25.98 7.52 7.71
C ASP A 184 -25.90 7.39 9.26
N GLY A 185 -24.69 7.21 9.79
CA GLY A 185 -24.41 7.10 11.23
C GLY A 185 -24.61 5.70 11.81
N ARG A 186 -25.15 4.72 11.05
CA ARG A 186 -25.25 3.35 11.52
C ARG A 186 -23.88 2.67 11.61
N ILE A 187 -23.73 1.76 12.55
CA ILE A 187 -22.57 0.85 12.59
C ILE A 187 -22.98 -0.45 11.90
N ALA A 188 -22.10 -0.96 11.02
CA ALA A 188 -22.27 -2.23 10.35
C ALA A 188 -21.02 -3.09 10.55
N ASN A 189 -21.24 -4.41 10.76
CA ASN A 189 -20.18 -5.41 10.84
C ASN A 189 -19.98 -6.03 9.46
N PHE A 190 -18.81 -5.83 8.89
CA PHE A 190 -18.38 -6.42 7.63
C PHE A 190 -17.45 -7.60 7.94
N SER A 191 -17.94 -8.81 7.70
CA SER A 191 -17.23 -10.07 7.95
C SER A 191 -17.69 -11.12 6.92
N ASP A 192 -17.78 -12.39 7.29
CA ASP A 192 -18.26 -13.44 6.41
C ASP A 192 -19.64 -13.12 5.83
N TYR A 193 -19.76 -13.19 4.50
CA TYR A 193 -21.00 -12.86 3.77
C TYR A 193 -22.16 -13.80 4.10
N ALA A 194 -21.87 -15.10 4.32
CA ALA A 194 -22.92 -16.08 4.55
C ALA A 194 -23.68 -15.84 5.88
N SER A 195 -22.98 -15.32 6.88
CA SER A 195 -23.52 -14.98 8.21
C SER A 195 -23.89 -13.50 8.37
N SER A 196 -23.63 -12.66 7.38
CA SER A 196 -23.86 -11.22 7.46
C SER A 196 -25.36 -10.85 7.55
N THR A 197 -25.64 -9.76 8.26
CA THR A 197 -27.01 -9.25 8.48
C THR A 197 -27.07 -7.72 8.33
N GLY A 198 -28.29 -7.15 8.37
CA GLY A 198 -28.50 -5.71 8.41
C GLY A 198 -27.92 -4.97 7.21
N ALA A 199 -27.30 -3.81 7.46
CA ALA A 199 -26.78 -2.95 6.42
C ALA A 199 -25.60 -3.60 5.66
N ALA A 200 -24.73 -4.33 6.32
CA ALA A 200 -23.62 -5.03 5.67
C ALA A 200 -24.13 -6.07 4.67
N LYS A 201 -25.19 -6.84 5.02
CA LYS A 201 -25.80 -7.80 4.10
C LYS A 201 -26.43 -7.12 2.91
N GLN A 202 -27.19 -6.02 3.12
CA GLN A 202 -27.83 -5.27 2.03
C GLN A 202 -26.79 -4.72 1.03
N LEU A 203 -25.70 -4.12 1.53
CA LEU A 203 -24.61 -3.63 0.70
C LEU A 203 -23.86 -4.78 0.01
N GLY A 204 -23.62 -5.88 0.72
CA GLY A 204 -23.02 -7.09 0.16
C GLY A 204 -23.86 -7.70 -0.97
N ASP A 205 -25.17 -7.78 -0.82
CA ASP A 205 -26.11 -8.26 -1.86
C ASP A 205 -26.09 -7.35 -3.08
N PHE A 206 -26.07 -6.02 -2.87
CA PHE A 206 -25.94 -5.05 -3.95
C PHE A 206 -24.64 -5.29 -4.74
N VAL A 207 -23.49 -5.37 -4.06
CA VAL A 207 -22.19 -5.60 -4.72
C VAL A 207 -22.15 -6.96 -5.42
N LYS A 208 -22.74 -8.00 -4.81
CA LYS A 208 -22.83 -9.33 -5.44
C LYS A 208 -23.61 -9.29 -6.76
N ASN A 209 -24.76 -8.61 -6.77
CA ASN A 209 -25.57 -8.49 -7.99
C ASN A 209 -24.81 -7.73 -9.08
N LEU A 210 -24.12 -6.66 -8.70
CA LEU A 210 -23.28 -5.88 -9.61
C LEU A 210 -22.13 -6.73 -10.17
N ALA A 211 -21.40 -7.44 -9.30
CA ALA A 211 -20.29 -8.32 -9.69
C ALA A 211 -20.76 -9.45 -10.62
N ASN A 212 -21.91 -10.09 -10.34
CA ASN A 212 -22.46 -11.13 -11.20
C ASN A 212 -22.83 -10.58 -12.59
N THR A 213 -23.44 -9.39 -12.65
CA THR A 213 -23.79 -8.73 -13.92
C THR A 213 -22.55 -8.38 -14.74
N LEU A 214 -21.46 -8.02 -14.08
CA LEU A 214 -20.24 -7.57 -14.71
C LEU A 214 -19.13 -8.62 -14.73
N GLN A 215 -19.43 -9.89 -14.43
CA GLN A 215 -18.42 -10.95 -14.37
C GLN A 215 -17.51 -10.98 -15.61
N PRO A 216 -18.00 -10.90 -16.86
CA PRO A 216 -17.11 -10.90 -18.04
C PRO A 216 -16.15 -9.69 -18.09
N GLU A 217 -16.59 -8.52 -17.60
CA GLU A 217 -15.72 -7.34 -17.53
C GLU A 217 -14.69 -7.47 -16.40
N ILE A 218 -15.07 -8.05 -15.25
CA ILE A 218 -14.16 -8.34 -14.15
C ILE A 218 -13.05 -9.29 -14.63
N GLU A 219 -13.41 -10.40 -15.28
CA GLU A 219 -12.47 -11.37 -15.83
C GLU A 219 -11.51 -10.77 -16.88
N ALA A 220 -12.02 -9.83 -17.69
CA ALA A 220 -11.25 -9.18 -18.76
C ALA A 220 -10.37 -8.03 -18.27
N ARG A 221 -10.75 -7.32 -17.20
CA ARG A 221 -10.16 -6.03 -16.82
C ARG A 221 -9.33 -6.05 -15.55
N PHE A 222 -9.70 -6.92 -14.58
CA PHE A 222 -8.94 -7.01 -13.34
C PHE A 222 -7.59 -7.67 -13.60
N PRO A 223 -6.47 -7.03 -13.16
CA PRO A 223 -5.14 -7.61 -13.32
C PRO A 223 -5.01 -8.94 -12.55
N LYS A 224 -4.40 -9.93 -13.18
CA LYS A 224 -4.11 -11.26 -12.59
C LYS A 224 -2.68 -11.27 -12.08
N VAL A 225 -2.42 -10.47 -11.07
CA VAL A 225 -1.12 -10.34 -10.41
C VAL A 225 -1.27 -10.58 -8.90
N LEU A 226 -0.18 -10.91 -8.23
CA LEU A 226 -0.17 -11.18 -6.79
C LEU A 226 -0.52 -9.94 -5.95
N ARG A 227 -0.25 -8.74 -6.47
CA ARG A 227 -0.53 -7.46 -5.80
C ARG A 227 -1.34 -6.53 -6.68
N ARG A 228 -2.51 -6.15 -6.19
CA ARG A 228 -3.37 -5.13 -6.78
C ARG A 228 -4.15 -4.44 -5.66
N VAL A 229 -4.11 -3.13 -5.61
CA VAL A 229 -4.81 -2.33 -4.60
C VAL A 229 -5.62 -1.18 -5.21
N ALA A 230 -5.62 -1.03 -6.54
CA ALA A 230 -6.38 0.01 -7.24
C ALA A 230 -7.89 -0.28 -7.25
N GLY A 231 -8.69 0.77 -7.06
CA GLY A 231 -10.15 0.69 -7.03
C GLY A 231 -10.70 -0.08 -5.84
N TYR A 232 -12.01 -0.35 -5.85
CA TYR A 232 -12.62 -1.24 -4.87
C TYR A 232 -12.49 -2.70 -5.28
N ASN A 233 -12.50 -3.61 -4.32
CA ASN A 233 -12.43 -5.05 -4.56
C ASN A 233 -13.79 -5.62 -5.02
N LEU A 234 -14.30 -5.14 -6.16
CA LEU A 234 -15.55 -5.63 -6.78
C LEU A 234 -15.48 -7.12 -7.11
N ASP A 235 -14.27 -7.63 -7.30
CA ASP A 235 -14.01 -9.03 -7.65
C ASP A 235 -14.01 -10.00 -6.45
N ILE A 236 -14.45 -9.59 -5.26
CA ILE A 236 -14.53 -10.51 -4.09
C ILE A 236 -15.45 -11.70 -4.33
N PHE A 237 -16.45 -11.57 -5.21
CA PHE A 237 -17.34 -12.66 -5.62
C PHE A 237 -16.82 -13.47 -6.82
N HIS A 238 -15.85 -12.95 -7.57
CA HIS A 238 -15.20 -13.54 -8.74
C HIS A 238 -13.70 -13.25 -8.71
N PRO A 239 -12.93 -13.80 -7.75
CA PRO A 239 -11.53 -13.42 -7.54
C PRO A 239 -10.66 -13.59 -8.77
N GLN A 240 -9.87 -12.56 -9.11
CA GLN A 240 -9.00 -12.54 -10.28
C GLN A 240 -7.51 -12.65 -9.93
N SER A 241 -7.13 -12.48 -8.66
CA SER A 241 -5.74 -12.63 -8.22
C SER A 241 -5.33 -14.10 -8.16
N GLU A 242 -4.05 -14.40 -8.45
CA GLU A 242 -3.46 -15.72 -8.24
C GLU A 242 -3.51 -16.16 -6.77
N LEU A 243 -3.45 -15.22 -5.83
CA LEU A 243 -3.70 -15.46 -4.41
C LEU A 243 -5.15 -15.04 -4.12
N PRO A 244 -6.09 -15.99 -3.92
CA PRO A 244 -7.48 -15.67 -3.63
C PRO A 244 -7.61 -15.00 -2.25
N TYR A 245 -8.62 -14.13 -2.11
CA TYR A 245 -8.87 -13.41 -0.86
C TYR A 245 -9.17 -14.32 0.34
N THR A 246 -9.79 -15.47 0.09
CA THR A 246 -10.02 -16.55 1.06
C THR A 246 -9.59 -17.88 0.46
N ARG A 247 -9.09 -18.80 1.28
CA ARG A 247 -8.59 -20.10 0.80
C ARG A 247 -9.69 -21.16 0.65
N ASP A 248 -10.81 -20.97 1.31
CA ASP A 248 -11.96 -21.88 1.37
C ASP A 248 -13.08 -21.53 0.40
N GLY A 249 -12.89 -20.48 -0.41
CA GLY A 249 -13.91 -19.98 -1.35
C GLY A 249 -15.04 -19.20 -0.68
N SER A 250 -14.99 -18.93 0.62
CA SER A 250 -15.91 -18.02 1.30
C SER A 250 -15.73 -16.59 0.81
N VAL A 251 -16.74 -15.73 1.01
CA VAL A 251 -16.67 -14.30 0.71
C VAL A 251 -16.71 -13.52 2.01
N ASN A 252 -15.74 -12.65 2.21
CA ASN A 252 -15.68 -11.77 3.37
C ASN A 252 -15.96 -10.32 2.95
N LEU A 253 -17.02 -9.71 3.50
CA LEU A 253 -17.43 -8.35 3.17
C LEU A 253 -16.45 -7.28 3.67
N ALA A 254 -15.61 -7.57 4.67
CA ALA A 254 -14.55 -6.65 5.08
C ALA A 254 -13.60 -6.31 3.92
N HIS A 255 -13.45 -7.21 2.96
CA HIS A 255 -12.60 -7.01 1.79
C HIS A 255 -13.09 -5.89 0.86
N LEU A 256 -14.38 -5.48 0.94
CA LEU A 256 -14.89 -4.27 0.25
C LEU A 256 -14.33 -2.98 0.86
N LEU A 257 -14.11 -2.99 2.18
CA LEU A 257 -13.60 -1.83 2.91
C LEU A 257 -12.08 -1.76 2.89
N VAL A 258 -11.40 -2.91 2.77
CA VAL A 258 -9.95 -2.97 2.62
C VAL A 258 -9.57 -2.42 1.24
N GLY A 259 -8.69 -1.39 1.22
CA GLY A 259 -8.32 -0.68 0.00
C GLY A 259 -9.30 0.43 -0.42
N SER A 260 -10.32 0.72 0.40
CA SER A 260 -11.28 1.79 0.09
C SER A 260 -10.79 3.21 0.34
N GLU A 261 -9.59 3.39 0.87
CA GLU A 261 -8.98 4.70 1.15
C GLU A 261 -9.85 5.61 2.03
N GLY A 262 -10.65 5.00 2.93
CA GLY A 262 -11.58 5.72 3.80
C GLY A 262 -12.76 6.37 3.07
N THR A 263 -13.12 5.90 1.88
CA THR A 263 -14.23 6.46 1.08
C THR A 263 -15.57 5.74 1.29
N LEU A 264 -15.58 4.50 1.80
CA LEU A 264 -16.78 3.68 1.95
C LEU A 264 -17.33 3.65 3.39
N GLY A 265 -16.53 4.05 4.37
CA GLY A 265 -16.93 4.05 5.77
C GLY A 265 -15.79 4.46 6.69
N TYR A 266 -16.11 4.73 7.95
CA TYR A 266 -15.16 5.09 8.98
C TYR A 266 -14.92 3.88 9.92
N PHE A 267 -13.71 3.35 9.99
CA PHE A 267 -13.40 2.12 10.74
C PHE A 267 -13.48 2.37 12.25
N LYS A 268 -14.20 1.49 12.94
CA LYS A 268 -14.34 1.47 14.39
C LYS A 268 -13.39 0.45 15.04
N SER A 269 -13.40 -0.78 14.55
CA SER A 269 -12.49 -1.85 14.94
C SER A 269 -12.16 -2.76 13.77
N LEU A 270 -11.05 -3.47 13.86
CA LEU A 270 -10.59 -4.43 12.87
C LEU A 270 -10.24 -5.75 13.56
N LYS A 271 -10.79 -6.85 13.05
CA LYS A 271 -10.43 -8.22 13.44
C LYS A 271 -9.37 -8.74 12.47
N LEU A 272 -8.21 -9.14 12.98
CA LEU A 272 -7.02 -9.43 12.22
C LEU A 272 -6.58 -10.88 12.45
N LYS A 273 -6.18 -11.56 11.38
CA LYS A 273 -5.60 -12.91 11.43
C LYS A 273 -4.14 -12.82 11.84
N LEU A 274 -3.73 -13.62 12.83
CA LEU A 274 -2.36 -13.71 13.29
C LEU A 274 -1.62 -14.88 12.64
N ALA A 275 -0.29 -14.77 12.61
CA ALA A 275 0.60 -15.84 12.19
C ALA A 275 1.62 -16.15 13.31
N PRO A 276 2.15 -17.39 13.36
CA PRO A 276 3.28 -17.71 14.22
C PRO A 276 4.51 -16.87 13.85
N LEU A 277 5.22 -16.36 14.84
CA LEU A 277 6.47 -15.64 14.64
C LEU A 277 7.56 -16.65 14.26
N PRO A 278 8.16 -16.54 13.05
CA PRO A 278 9.20 -17.48 12.62
C PRO A 278 10.38 -17.53 13.59
N GLN A 279 10.80 -18.73 13.98
CA GLN A 279 11.90 -18.94 14.93
C GLN A 279 13.27 -18.77 14.27
N HIS A 280 13.39 -19.15 13.00
CA HIS A 280 14.64 -19.14 12.26
C HIS A 280 14.49 -18.45 10.91
N LYS A 281 15.56 -17.80 10.46
CA LYS A 281 15.68 -17.16 9.14
C LYS A 281 17.07 -17.40 8.59
N VAL A 282 17.16 -17.53 7.27
CA VAL A 282 18.41 -17.51 6.51
C VAL A 282 18.26 -16.56 5.32
N LEU A 283 19.33 -15.93 4.90
CA LEU A 283 19.33 -14.97 3.80
C LEU A 283 20.41 -15.35 2.78
N GLY A 284 20.03 -15.46 1.52
CA GLY A 284 20.92 -15.55 0.37
C GLY A 284 20.93 -14.24 -0.39
N ILE A 285 22.11 -13.69 -0.68
CA ILE A 285 22.25 -12.48 -1.49
C ILE A 285 22.78 -12.87 -2.85
N VAL A 286 21.94 -12.77 -3.87
CA VAL A 286 22.33 -13.07 -5.25
C VAL A 286 22.84 -11.83 -5.91
N ASN A 287 24.08 -11.88 -6.43
CA ASN A 287 24.77 -10.77 -7.08
C ASN A 287 24.65 -10.90 -8.62
N PHE A 288 24.27 -9.81 -9.30
CA PHE A 288 24.06 -9.80 -10.74
C PHE A 288 24.88 -8.71 -11.43
N ALA A 289 25.60 -9.09 -12.48
CA ALA A 289 26.27 -8.14 -13.37
C ALA A 289 25.32 -7.43 -14.34
N SER A 290 24.04 -7.82 -14.38
CA SER A 290 22.99 -7.27 -15.23
C SER A 290 21.69 -7.10 -14.46
N PHE A 291 21.12 -5.91 -14.50
CA PHE A 291 19.82 -5.62 -13.89
C PHE A 291 18.70 -6.47 -14.51
N TYR A 292 18.71 -6.63 -15.85
CA TYR A 292 17.74 -7.49 -16.55
C TYR A 292 17.77 -8.93 -16.01
N LYS A 293 18.99 -9.50 -15.85
CA LYS A 293 19.15 -10.85 -15.30
C LYS A 293 18.64 -10.99 -13.87
N ALA A 294 18.78 -9.95 -13.05
CA ALA A 294 18.23 -9.95 -11.70
C ALA A 294 16.70 -10.06 -11.75
N MET A 295 16.04 -9.26 -12.59
CA MET A 295 14.59 -9.26 -12.72
C MET A 295 14.06 -10.57 -13.33
N ASP A 296 14.75 -11.10 -14.36
CA ASP A 296 14.40 -12.37 -14.99
C ASP A 296 14.51 -13.56 -14.02
N SER A 297 15.52 -13.56 -13.15
CA SER A 297 15.73 -14.63 -12.18
C SER A 297 14.64 -14.73 -11.11
N ALA A 298 13.91 -13.66 -10.83
CA ALA A 298 12.89 -13.64 -9.79
C ALA A 298 11.81 -14.73 -9.97
N GLN A 299 11.33 -14.95 -11.21
CA GLN A 299 10.33 -15.97 -11.53
C GLN A 299 10.80 -17.42 -11.25
N HIS A 300 12.10 -17.63 -11.25
CA HIS A 300 12.70 -18.94 -10.94
C HIS A 300 12.93 -19.09 -9.44
N ILE A 301 13.44 -18.04 -8.78
CA ILE A 301 13.74 -18.02 -7.35
C ILE A 301 12.48 -18.24 -6.51
N VAL A 302 11.34 -17.65 -6.88
CA VAL A 302 10.08 -17.81 -6.13
C VAL A 302 9.59 -19.26 -6.03
N LYS A 303 9.99 -20.12 -6.96
CA LYS A 303 9.65 -21.57 -6.96
C LYS A 303 10.31 -22.33 -5.80
N LEU A 304 11.35 -21.77 -5.19
CA LEU A 304 11.99 -22.32 -3.99
C LEU A 304 11.20 -22.01 -2.70
N GLY A 305 10.10 -21.26 -2.79
CA GLY A 305 9.26 -20.89 -1.66
C GLY A 305 9.94 -19.92 -0.68
N PRO A 306 10.59 -18.83 -1.16
CA PRO A 306 11.15 -17.81 -0.27
C PRO A 306 10.05 -17.06 0.49
N THR A 307 10.42 -16.49 1.64
CA THR A 307 9.56 -15.60 2.42
C THR A 307 9.57 -14.19 1.84
N ALA A 308 10.70 -13.79 1.22
CA ALA A 308 10.85 -12.51 0.51
C ALA A 308 11.92 -12.63 -0.58
N VAL A 309 11.77 -11.85 -1.66
CA VAL A 309 12.82 -11.58 -2.65
C VAL A 309 12.83 -10.08 -2.94
N GLU A 310 13.87 -9.38 -2.50
CA GLU A 310 13.96 -7.92 -2.53
C GLU A 310 15.11 -7.45 -3.41
N LEU A 311 14.83 -6.49 -4.30
CA LEU A 311 15.83 -5.88 -5.16
C LEU A 311 16.51 -4.70 -4.47
N VAL A 312 17.82 -4.61 -4.65
CA VAL A 312 18.65 -3.41 -4.43
C VAL A 312 19.45 -3.13 -5.70
N ASP A 313 19.25 -1.99 -6.32
CA ASP A 313 19.92 -1.61 -7.57
C ASP A 313 21.32 -1.01 -7.34
N ARG A 314 22.05 -0.80 -8.44
CA ARG A 314 23.38 -0.19 -8.44
C ARG A 314 23.40 1.19 -7.79
N THR A 315 22.40 2.03 -8.03
CA THR A 315 22.32 3.37 -7.45
C THR A 315 22.28 3.29 -5.93
N MET A 316 21.46 2.39 -5.39
CA MET A 316 21.33 2.20 -3.95
C MET A 316 22.59 1.56 -3.35
N ILE A 317 23.23 0.62 -4.05
CA ILE A 317 24.53 0.03 -3.64
C ILE A 317 25.58 1.13 -3.49
N ASP A 318 25.75 1.98 -4.50
CA ASP A 318 26.76 3.05 -4.52
C ASP A 318 26.49 4.10 -3.43
N LEU A 319 25.23 4.48 -3.22
CA LEU A 319 24.83 5.39 -2.14
C LEU A 319 25.05 4.78 -0.75
N ALA A 320 24.75 3.50 -0.56
CA ALA A 320 25.01 2.79 0.69
C ALA A 320 26.52 2.69 0.97
N ARG A 321 27.35 2.43 -0.04
CA ARG A 321 28.82 2.45 0.07
C ARG A 321 29.38 3.82 0.46
N SER A 322 28.75 4.90 0.01
CA SER A 322 29.16 6.28 0.34
C SER A 322 28.73 6.70 1.75
N ASN A 323 27.82 5.98 2.39
CA ASN A 323 27.32 6.27 3.72
C ASN A 323 28.11 5.48 4.78
N PRO A 324 28.85 6.14 5.70
CA PRO A 324 29.66 5.46 6.72
C PRO A 324 28.87 4.43 7.56
N SER A 325 27.58 4.69 7.82
CA SER A 325 26.73 3.79 8.63
C SER A 325 26.36 2.49 7.90
N PHE A 326 26.35 2.48 6.58
CA PHE A 326 25.91 1.34 5.77
C PHE A 326 27.04 0.67 4.99
N LYS A 327 28.17 1.38 4.79
CA LYS A 327 29.28 0.91 3.96
C LYS A 327 29.72 -0.51 4.30
N LYS A 328 30.08 -0.77 5.56
CA LYS A 328 30.54 -2.08 6.01
C LYS A 328 29.49 -3.18 5.76
N THR A 329 28.22 -2.88 6.01
CA THR A 329 27.12 -3.84 5.87
C THR A 329 26.91 -4.20 4.41
N ILE A 330 26.81 -3.21 3.51
CA ILE A 330 26.58 -3.50 2.09
C ILE A 330 27.77 -4.25 1.46
N GLU A 331 29.01 -3.93 1.84
CA GLU A 331 30.21 -4.60 1.34
C GLU A 331 30.23 -6.09 1.68
N THR A 332 29.64 -6.52 2.81
CA THR A 332 29.54 -7.96 3.15
C THR A 332 28.57 -8.73 2.26
N ALA A 333 27.68 -8.03 1.57
CA ALA A 333 26.68 -8.62 0.65
C ALA A 333 27.19 -8.77 -0.78
N LEU A 334 28.30 -8.10 -1.13
CA LEU A 334 28.78 -8.01 -2.51
C LEU A 334 29.88 -9.03 -2.77
N ILE A 335 29.90 -9.53 -4.00
CA ILE A 335 30.93 -10.44 -4.50
C ILE A 335 31.89 -9.63 -5.36
N ASP A 336 33.15 -9.60 -4.96
CA ASP A 336 34.21 -8.81 -5.60
C ASP A 336 34.99 -9.65 -6.62
N HIS A 337 34.31 -10.49 -7.42
CA HIS A 337 34.95 -11.44 -8.32
C HIS A 337 35.47 -10.87 -9.64
N THR A 338 35.16 -9.61 -9.99
CA THR A 338 35.45 -9.09 -11.34
C THR A 338 35.86 -7.63 -11.40
N ALA A 339 36.35 -6.98 -10.37
CA ALA A 339 36.65 -5.53 -10.36
C ALA A 339 35.42 -4.64 -10.73
N GLN A 340 34.25 -5.18 -10.89
CA GLN A 340 33.02 -4.45 -11.18
C GLN A 340 31.97 -4.68 -10.09
N THR A 341 31.45 -3.59 -9.56
CA THR A 341 30.30 -3.63 -8.64
C THR A 341 29.09 -4.23 -9.37
N PRO A 342 28.30 -5.11 -8.72
CA PRO A 342 27.06 -5.63 -9.30
C PRO A 342 26.10 -4.52 -9.72
N GLU A 343 25.36 -4.74 -10.81
CA GLU A 343 24.29 -3.84 -11.24
C GLU A 343 23.04 -3.98 -10.36
N ALA A 344 22.87 -5.14 -9.72
CA ALA A 344 21.79 -5.40 -8.78
C ALA A 344 22.14 -6.55 -7.84
N ILE A 345 21.52 -6.55 -6.67
CA ILE A 345 21.46 -7.73 -5.79
C ILE A 345 20.02 -8.06 -5.47
N LEU A 346 19.72 -9.36 -5.30
CA LEU A 346 18.46 -9.85 -4.74
C LEU A 346 18.70 -10.44 -3.35
N LEU A 347 17.96 -9.94 -2.37
CA LEU A 347 17.92 -10.48 -1.01
C LEU A 347 16.83 -11.55 -0.97
N VAL A 348 17.20 -12.81 -0.82
CA VAL A 348 16.29 -13.97 -0.80
C VAL A 348 16.21 -14.51 0.61
N GLU A 349 15.10 -14.25 1.31
CA GLU A 349 14.87 -14.71 2.69
C GLU A 349 14.08 -16.02 2.69
N PHE A 350 14.52 -16.98 3.51
CA PHE A 350 13.72 -18.13 3.90
C PHE A 350 13.51 -18.10 5.41
N SER A 351 12.29 -18.36 5.88
CA SER A 351 11.96 -18.39 7.31
C SER A 351 11.11 -19.60 7.67
N GLY A 352 11.19 -20.04 8.93
CA GLY A 352 10.44 -21.20 9.40
C GLY A 352 10.76 -21.57 10.85
N GLU A 353 10.22 -22.73 11.28
CA GLU A 353 10.33 -23.23 12.65
C GLU A 353 11.67 -23.92 12.94
N ALA A 354 12.34 -24.48 11.93
CA ALA A 354 13.58 -25.22 12.07
C ALA A 354 14.67 -24.67 11.13
N HIS A 355 15.90 -24.61 11.60
CA HIS A 355 17.02 -24.02 10.85
C HIS A 355 17.53 -24.89 9.71
N ALA A 356 17.62 -26.23 9.92
CA ALA A 356 18.19 -27.15 8.93
C ALA A 356 17.47 -27.13 7.56
N PRO A 357 16.12 -27.18 7.48
CA PRO A 357 15.41 -27.07 6.20
C PRO A 357 15.66 -25.75 5.47
N LEU A 358 15.94 -24.65 6.20
CA LEU A 358 16.23 -23.36 5.60
C LEU A 358 17.62 -23.34 4.95
N LEU A 359 18.59 -24.02 5.54
CA LEU A 359 19.92 -24.18 4.93
C LEU A 359 19.87 -25.01 3.64
N GLU A 360 19.03 -26.05 3.58
CA GLU A 360 18.80 -26.81 2.34
C GLU A 360 18.18 -25.92 1.24
N ARG A 361 17.22 -25.04 1.58
CA ARG A 361 16.69 -24.07 0.61
C ARG A 361 17.75 -23.07 0.15
N LEU A 362 18.63 -22.64 1.03
CA LEU A 362 19.73 -21.75 0.67
C LEU A 362 20.71 -22.45 -0.29
N LYS A 363 20.99 -23.73 -0.07
CA LYS A 363 21.77 -24.55 -0.99
C LYS A 363 21.07 -24.72 -2.33
N ALA A 364 19.77 -25.00 -2.33
CA ALA A 364 18.96 -25.06 -3.56
C ALA A 364 18.97 -23.74 -4.34
N LEU A 365 19.03 -22.60 -3.66
CA LEU A 365 19.23 -21.29 -4.31
C LEU A 365 20.58 -21.21 -5.02
N GLN A 366 21.65 -21.68 -4.39
CA GLN A 366 23.00 -21.70 -5.00
C GLN A 366 23.04 -22.62 -6.24
N GLU A 367 22.41 -23.78 -6.16
CA GLU A 367 22.29 -24.73 -7.27
C GLU A 367 21.47 -24.12 -8.43
N LEU A 368 20.30 -23.54 -8.13
CA LEU A 368 19.47 -22.85 -9.12
C LEU A 368 20.24 -21.73 -9.85
N MET A 369 20.98 -20.91 -9.11
CA MET A 369 21.75 -19.83 -9.74
C MET A 369 22.89 -20.39 -10.64
N SER A 370 23.49 -21.51 -10.26
CA SER A 370 24.47 -22.19 -11.10
C SER A 370 23.84 -22.72 -12.40
N ASP A 371 22.65 -23.32 -12.31
CA ASP A 371 21.89 -23.82 -13.47
C ASP A 371 21.45 -22.68 -14.40
N LEU A 372 21.20 -21.49 -13.87
CA LEU A 372 20.90 -20.28 -14.64
C LEU A 372 22.17 -19.60 -15.21
N GLY A 373 23.34 -20.24 -15.09
CA GLY A 373 24.61 -19.72 -15.62
C GLY A 373 25.27 -18.65 -14.74
N LEU A 374 24.94 -18.61 -13.45
CA LEU A 374 25.48 -17.68 -12.46
C LEU A 374 26.14 -18.42 -11.28
N PRO A 375 27.12 -19.31 -11.52
CA PRO A 375 27.78 -20.05 -10.45
C PRO A 375 28.55 -19.09 -9.52
N GLY A 376 28.49 -19.36 -8.21
CA GLY A 376 29.18 -18.56 -7.20
C GLY A 376 28.60 -17.14 -6.99
N SER A 377 27.42 -16.83 -7.52
CA SER A 377 26.78 -15.51 -7.39
C SER A 377 26.07 -15.27 -6.05
N VAL A 378 25.96 -16.28 -5.19
CA VAL A 378 25.19 -16.20 -3.94
C VAL A 378 26.10 -16.07 -2.73
N VAL A 379 25.93 -14.99 -1.97
CA VAL A 379 26.50 -14.83 -0.63
C VAL A 379 25.50 -15.37 0.39
N ALA A 380 25.88 -16.40 1.13
CA ALA A 380 25.06 -16.97 2.20
C ALA A 380 25.22 -16.16 3.50
N MET A 381 24.11 -15.76 4.10
CA MET A 381 24.05 -15.06 5.40
C MET A 381 23.16 -15.81 6.39
N PRO A 382 23.67 -16.83 7.08
CA PRO A 382 22.89 -17.53 8.10
C PRO A 382 22.80 -16.78 9.43
N ASP A 383 23.71 -15.83 9.69
CA ASP A 383 23.79 -15.06 10.96
C ASP A 383 22.71 -13.98 11.02
N ALA A 384 21.90 -14.02 12.11
CA ALA A 384 20.76 -13.14 12.28
C ALA A 384 21.12 -11.65 12.42
N ALA A 385 22.29 -11.33 13.00
CA ALA A 385 22.72 -9.93 13.17
C ALA A 385 23.13 -9.32 11.84
N MET A 386 23.83 -10.09 11.00
CA MET A 386 24.19 -9.66 9.64
C MET A 386 22.96 -9.46 8.77
N GLN A 387 21.98 -10.39 8.83
CA GLN A 387 20.69 -10.27 8.13
C GLN A 387 19.98 -8.98 8.55
N LYS A 388 19.83 -8.74 9.86
CA LYS A 388 19.17 -7.54 10.39
C LYS A 388 19.81 -6.26 9.84
N ASN A 389 21.14 -6.17 9.88
CA ASN A 389 21.87 -4.99 9.41
C ASN A 389 21.63 -4.74 7.91
N LEU A 390 21.59 -5.79 7.09
CA LEU A 390 21.33 -5.65 5.65
C LEU A 390 19.87 -5.25 5.36
N TRP A 391 18.90 -5.78 6.14
CA TRP A 391 17.52 -5.35 6.06
C TRP A 391 17.33 -3.88 6.45
N GLU A 392 18.11 -3.34 7.40
CA GLU A 392 18.09 -1.91 7.72
C GLU A 392 18.61 -1.05 6.55
N VAL A 393 19.62 -1.50 5.80
CA VAL A 393 20.05 -0.83 4.55
C VAL A 393 18.90 -0.81 3.54
N ARG A 394 18.20 -1.95 3.34
CA ARG A 394 17.06 -2.04 2.42
C ARG A 394 15.90 -1.13 2.84
N LYS A 395 15.54 -1.10 4.12
CA LYS A 395 14.51 -0.21 4.67
C LYS A 395 14.86 1.27 4.53
N ALA A 396 16.11 1.62 4.73
CA ALA A 396 16.60 3.00 4.56
C ALA A 396 16.67 3.45 3.09
N GLY A 397 16.37 2.58 2.13
CA GLY A 397 16.51 2.81 0.69
C GLY A 397 15.88 4.09 0.20
N LEU A 398 14.65 4.41 0.62
CA LEU A 398 13.99 5.67 0.27
C LEU A 398 14.80 6.88 0.76
N ASN A 399 15.21 6.90 2.04
CA ASN A 399 15.98 8.00 2.61
C ASN A 399 17.35 8.13 1.94
N ILE A 400 17.99 6.99 1.64
CA ILE A 400 19.26 6.93 0.93
C ILE A 400 19.12 7.56 -0.46
N MET A 401 18.10 7.20 -1.23
CA MET A 401 17.86 7.74 -2.57
C MET A 401 17.48 9.22 -2.55
N MET A 402 16.70 9.68 -1.56
CA MET A 402 16.36 11.10 -1.42
C MET A 402 17.56 11.97 -1.07
N SER A 403 18.69 11.38 -0.64
CA SER A 403 19.95 12.09 -0.39
C SER A 403 20.74 12.45 -1.65
N LEU A 404 20.29 12.04 -2.85
CA LEU A 404 20.91 12.41 -4.12
C LEU A 404 21.14 13.92 -4.22
N LYS A 405 22.39 14.31 -4.57
CA LYS A 405 22.77 15.72 -4.75
C LYS A 405 22.22 16.25 -6.07
N GLY A 406 22.01 17.58 -6.14
CA GLY A 406 21.52 18.29 -7.32
C GLY A 406 20.02 18.60 -7.25
N ASP A 407 19.52 19.25 -8.30
CA ASP A 407 18.14 19.75 -8.40
C ASP A 407 17.14 18.66 -8.79
N GLY A 408 17.59 17.67 -9.57
CA GLY A 408 16.80 16.49 -9.88
C GLY A 408 16.62 15.59 -8.65
N LYS A 409 15.37 15.25 -8.34
CA LYS A 409 15.01 14.37 -7.22
C LYS A 409 14.19 13.18 -7.71
N PRO A 410 14.27 12.02 -7.03
CA PRO A 410 13.36 10.92 -7.29
C PRO A 410 11.91 11.33 -7.00
N VAL A 411 11.01 11.20 -7.98
CA VAL A 411 9.60 11.60 -7.84
C VAL A 411 8.71 10.37 -7.89
N SER A 412 7.80 10.27 -6.92
CA SER A 412 6.92 9.14 -6.70
C SER A 412 5.58 9.37 -7.40
N PHE A 413 5.33 8.71 -8.55
CA PHE A 413 4.05 8.79 -9.26
C PHE A 413 3.71 7.56 -10.11
N ILE A 414 4.70 6.80 -10.58
CA ILE A 414 4.53 5.54 -11.32
C ILE A 414 5.18 4.36 -10.62
N GLU A 415 5.61 4.57 -9.39
CA GLU A 415 6.16 3.50 -8.56
C GLU A 415 5.07 2.51 -8.18
N ASP A 416 5.44 1.33 -7.71
CA ASP A 416 4.58 0.23 -7.26
C ASP A 416 3.69 -0.42 -8.32
N CYS A 417 3.87 -0.15 -9.59
CA CYS A 417 3.26 -0.98 -10.63
C CYS A 417 3.68 -2.44 -10.45
N ALA A 418 2.71 -3.34 -10.54
CA ALA A 418 2.95 -4.77 -10.43
C ALA A 418 2.67 -5.45 -11.78
N VAL A 419 3.56 -6.34 -12.20
CA VAL A 419 3.42 -7.14 -13.43
C VAL A 419 3.61 -8.63 -13.14
N PRO A 420 3.09 -9.54 -13.99
CA PRO A 420 3.41 -10.95 -13.90
C PRO A 420 4.92 -11.18 -13.89
N LEU A 421 5.39 -12.13 -13.07
CA LEU A 421 6.83 -12.34 -12.84
C LEU A 421 7.61 -12.66 -14.11
N GLU A 422 7.01 -13.39 -15.03
CA GLU A 422 7.59 -13.71 -16.35
C GLU A 422 7.80 -12.47 -17.23
N SER A 423 7.08 -11.39 -16.95
CA SER A 423 7.19 -10.12 -17.69
C SER A 423 8.05 -9.09 -16.98
N LEU A 424 8.53 -9.36 -15.77
CA LEU A 424 9.17 -8.36 -14.91
C LEU A 424 10.45 -7.77 -15.55
N ALA A 425 11.29 -8.61 -16.14
CA ALA A 425 12.52 -8.17 -16.79
C ALA A 425 12.24 -7.29 -18.01
N ASP A 426 11.36 -7.73 -18.90
CA ASP A 426 10.98 -6.97 -20.10
C ASP A 426 10.29 -5.65 -19.76
N TYR A 427 9.42 -5.65 -18.74
CA TYR A 427 8.75 -4.45 -18.27
C TYR A 427 9.76 -3.42 -17.72
N THR A 428 10.71 -3.85 -16.90
CA THR A 428 11.73 -2.94 -16.35
C THR A 428 12.65 -2.39 -17.41
N GLN A 429 13.00 -3.18 -18.43
CA GLN A 429 13.77 -2.73 -19.59
C GLN A 429 13.00 -1.66 -20.36
N ALA A 430 11.74 -1.93 -20.72
CA ALA A 430 10.90 -0.99 -21.46
C ALA A 430 10.67 0.32 -20.69
N LEU A 431 10.49 0.26 -19.37
CA LEU A 431 10.32 1.45 -18.54
C LEU A 431 11.61 2.26 -18.43
N THR A 432 12.78 1.62 -18.40
CA THR A 432 14.10 2.28 -18.45
C THR A 432 14.25 3.07 -19.74
N GLU A 433 13.81 2.51 -20.88
CA GLU A 433 13.82 3.17 -22.17
C GLU A 433 12.90 4.41 -22.22
N VAL A 434 11.73 4.33 -21.56
CA VAL A 434 10.84 5.50 -21.39
C VAL A 434 11.56 6.61 -20.63
N PHE A 435 12.24 6.30 -19.52
CA PHE A 435 12.99 7.33 -18.77
C PHE A 435 14.09 7.96 -19.62
N ALA A 436 14.87 7.15 -20.33
CA ALA A 436 15.95 7.63 -21.21
C ALA A 436 15.42 8.56 -22.31
N LYS A 437 14.26 8.26 -22.90
CA LYS A 437 13.57 9.10 -23.90
C LYS A 437 13.30 10.52 -23.38
N TYR A 438 12.99 10.67 -22.08
CA TYR A 438 12.73 11.96 -21.43
C TYR A 438 13.97 12.56 -20.75
N GLY A 439 15.17 12.02 -21.03
CA GLY A 439 16.43 12.49 -20.45
C GLY A 439 16.51 12.30 -18.94
N SER A 440 15.85 11.25 -18.42
CA SER A 440 15.84 10.88 -17.02
C SER A 440 16.40 9.46 -16.83
N ARG A 441 16.58 9.06 -15.58
CA ARG A 441 16.87 7.69 -15.17
C ARG A 441 16.02 7.36 -13.95
N GLY A 442 15.74 6.07 -13.73
CA GLY A 442 15.06 5.59 -12.54
C GLY A 442 16.04 5.24 -11.41
N THR A 443 15.57 5.33 -10.18
CA THR A 443 16.14 4.63 -9.04
C THR A 443 15.23 3.45 -8.73
N TRP A 444 15.80 2.28 -8.46
CA TRP A 444 15.05 1.04 -8.39
C TRP A 444 15.25 0.31 -7.07
N TYR A 445 14.17 -0.05 -6.44
CA TYR A 445 14.08 -1.17 -5.51
C TYR A 445 12.74 -1.86 -5.73
N ALA A 446 12.59 -3.10 -5.33
CA ALA A 446 11.39 -3.85 -5.67
C ALA A 446 11.12 -4.97 -4.68
N HIS A 447 9.83 -5.28 -4.54
CA HIS A 447 9.37 -6.57 -4.04
C HIS A 447 9.36 -7.54 -5.22
N ALA A 448 10.55 -8.01 -5.61
CA ALA A 448 10.74 -8.78 -6.83
C ALA A 448 9.97 -10.11 -6.81
N SER A 449 9.75 -10.69 -5.62
CA SER A 449 8.97 -11.93 -5.46
C SER A 449 7.52 -11.84 -5.92
N VAL A 450 6.97 -10.64 -6.03
CA VAL A 450 5.55 -10.40 -6.38
C VAL A 450 5.40 -9.43 -7.55
N GLY A 451 6.48 -9.19 -8.29
CA GLY A 451 6.48 -8.35 -9.48
C GLY A 451 6.19 -6.86 -9.23
N THR A 452 6.31 -6.37 -7.99
CA THR A 452 6.01 -4.98 -7.62
C THR A 452 7.28 -4.16 -7.55
N LEU A 453 7.31 -3.04 -8.28
CA LEU A 453 8.47 -2.18 -8.43
C LEU A 453 8.30 -0.87 -7.67
N HIS A 454 9.37 -0.41 -7.02
CA HIS A 454 9.46 0.96 -6.53
C HIS A 454 10.46 1.72 -7.40
N VAL A 455 9.96 2.30 -8.47
CA VAL A 455 10.79 3.06 -9.39
C VAL A 455 10.44 4.55 -9.32
N ARG A 456 11.46 5.37 -9.16
CA ARG A 456 11.30 6.82 -9.13
C ARG A 456 12.18 7.45 -10.19
N PRO A 457 11.60 8.03 -11.25
CA PRO A 457 12.37 8.84 -12.19
C PRO A 457 12.90 10.10 -11.50
N ILE A 458 14.14 10.48 -11.87
CA ILE A 458 14.78 11.67 -11.33
C ILE A 458 14.35 12.86 -12.19
N LEU A 459 13.55 13.76 -11.59
CA LEU A 459 12.99 14.94 -12.26
C LEU A 459 13.34 16.24 -11.51
N ASP A 460 13.57 17.32 -12.26
CA ASP A 460 13.65 18.66 -11.69
C ASP A 460 12.27 19.33 -11.74
N MET A 461 11.54 19.24 -10.64
CA MET A 461 10.17 19.77 -10.52
C MET A 461 10.09 21.32 -10.53
N ARG A 462 11.24 22.01 -10.45
CA ARG A 462 11.30 23.50 -10.57
C ARG A 462 11.38 23.96 -12.02
N ARG A 463 11.57 23.05 -12.98
CA ARG A 463 11.71 23.36 -14.42
C ARG A 463 10.63 22.63 -15.22
N ASP A 464 11.01 21.62 -15.99
CA ASP A 464 10.16 20.85 -16.90
C ASP A 464 9.63 19.54 -16.29
N GLY A 465 9.84 19.35 -14.98
CA GLY A 465 9.53 18.11 -14.28
C GLY A 465 8.05 17.73 -14.35
N ALA A 466 7.12 18.68 -14.21
CA ALA A 466 5.67 18.40 -14.29
C ALA A 466 5.26 17.86 -15.67
N GLN A 467 5.78 18.47 -16.75
CA GLN A 467 5.50 18.02 -18.13
C GLN A 467 6.07 16.62 -18.37
N LYS A 468 7.32 16.37 -17.95
CA LYS A 468 7.95 15.05 -18.02
C LYS A 468 7.20 14.02 -17.19
N MET A 469 6.77 14.38 -15.98
CA MET A 469 5.97 13.53 -15.10
C MET A 469 4.71 13.03 -15.80
N ARG A 470 3.93 13.93 -16.39
CA ARG A 470 2.72 13.60 -17.16
C ARG A 470 3.02 12.70 -18.36
N ALA A 471 4.06 13.01 -19.14
CA ALA A 471 4.43 12.24 -20.32
C ALA A 471 4.91 10.82 -19.96
N VAL A 472 5.75 10.69 -18.94
CA VAL A 472 6.23 9.40 -18.42
C VAL A 472 5.06 8.58 -17.86
N ALA A 473 4.14 9.18 -17.07
CA ALA A 473 2.97 8.49 -16.55
C ALA A 473 2.10 7.88 -17.66
N LYS A 474 1.91 8.61 -18.74
CA LYS A 474 1.16 8.15 -19.91
C LYS A 474 1.78 6.93 -20.59
N GLU A 475 3.09 6.93 -20.78
CA GLU A 475 3.80 5.80 -21.41
C GLU A 475 3.93 4.61 -20.44
N ALA A 476 4.22 4.88 -19.16
CA ALA A 476 4.27 3.84 -18.14
C ALA A 476 2.93 3.11 -17.98
N SER A 477 1.80 3.85 -17.98
CA SER A 477 0.48 3.24 -17.93
C SER A 477 0.21 2.32 -19.14
N ALA A 478 0.64 2.73 -20.34
CA ALA A 478 0.51 1.90 -21.53
C ALA A 478 1.33 0.61 -21.44
N LEU A 479 2.55 0.69 -20.86
CA LEU A 479 3.38 -0.50 -20.61
C LEU A 479 2.73 -1.45 -19.60
N VAL A 480 2.20 -0.95 -18.48
CA VAL A 480 1.50 -1.77 -17.48
C VAL A 480 0.37 -2.56 -18.15
N ARG A 481 -0.43 -1.93 -18.99
CA ARG A 481 -1.49 -2.60 -19.75
C ARG A 481 -0.93 -3.64 -20.74
N LYS A 482 0.12 -3.31 -21.48
CA LYS A 482 0.80 -4.23 -22.39
C LYS A 482 1.21 -5.52 -21.69
N TYR A 483 1.75 -5.40 -20.50
CA TYR A 483 2.20 -6.51 -19.67
C TYR A 483 1.12 -7.07 -18.73
N LYS A 484 -0.15 -6.66 -18.89
CA LYS A 484 -1.32 -7.12 -18.10
C LYS A 484 -1.15 -6.93 -16.58
N GLY A 485 -0.43 -5.88 -16.20
CA GLY A 485 -0.13 -5.55 -14.83
C GLY A 485 -1.19 -4.69 -14.14
N ALA A 486 -0.97 -4.42 -12.86
CA ALA A 486 -1.70 -3.46 -12.05
C ALA A 486 -0.93 -2.14 -11.94
N TYR A 487 -1.62 -1.02 -12.16
CA TYR A 487 -1.01 0.31 -12.08
C TYR A 487 -0.65 0.71 -10.64
N SER A 488 -1.34 0.15 -9.64
CA SER A 488 -0.96 0.20 -8.23
C SER A 488 -0.94 -1.20 -7.62
N GLY A 489 0.20 -1.61 -7.12
CA GLY A 489 0.41 -2.88 -6.43
C GLY A 489 0.22 -2.79 -4.91
N GLU A 490 0.57 -1.63 -4.27
CA GLU A 490 0.49 -1.49 -2.82
C GLU A 490 0.17 -0.07 -2.30
N HIS A 491 0.58 1.01 -3.00
CA HIS A 491 0.47 2.37 -2.46
C HIS A 491 -0.93 2.98 -2.60
N GLY A 492 -1.83 2.36 -3.36
CA GLY A 492 -3.19 2.83 -3.59
C GLY A 492 -3.30 3.87 -4.71
N ASP A 493 -4.50 4.41 -4.86
CA ASP A 493 -4.82 5.36 -5.92
C ASP A 493 -4.56 6.81 -5.49
N GLY A 494 -5.20 7.24 -4.41
CA GLY A 494 -5.11 8.59 -3.88
C GLY A 494 -5.34 9.67 -4.92
N LEU A 495 -4.57 10.74 -4.82
CA LEU A 495 -4.51 11.83 -5.81
C LEU A 495 -3.58 11.49 -6.98
N CYS A 496 -2.60 10.63 -6.73
CA CYS A 496 -1.53 10.31 -7.67
C CYS A 496 -2.00 9.43 -8.84
N ARG A 497 -2.85 8.44 -8.54
CA ARG A 497 -3.25 7.40 -9.51
C ARG A 497 -4.74 7.33 -9.79
N GLY A 498 -5.56 8.05 -9.03
CA GLY A 498 -7.02 7.99 -9.17
C GLY A 498 -7.49 8.21 -10.60
N GLU A 499 -6.94 9.17 -11.34
CA GLU A 499 -7.33 9.43 -12.73
C GLU A 499 -7.06 8.25 -13.69
N TRP A 500 -6.21 7.28 -13.30
CA TRP A 500 -5.87 6.12 -14.11
C TRP A 500 -6.78 4.92 -13.87
N ILE A 501 -7.71 4.99 -12.91
CA ILE A 501 -8.68 3.92 -12.61
C ILE A 501 -9.54 3.61 -13.84
N SER A 502 -10.11 4.64 -14.48
CA SER A 502 -10.93 4.44 -15.67
C SER A 502 -10.14 3.86 -16.84
N TRP A 503 -8.86 4.21 -16.92
CA TRP A 503 -7.95 3.63 -17.90
C TRP A 503 -7.61 2.17 -17.57
N GLN A 504 -7.40 1.82 -16.30
CA GLN A 504 -7.09 0.45 -15.85
C GLN A 504 -8.29 -0.48 -16.08
N PHE A 505 -9.47 -0.10 -15.61
CA PHE A 505 -10.64 -0.97 -15.52
C PHE A 505 -11.66 -0.79 -16.63
N GLY A 506 -11.59 0.32 -17.40
CA GLY A 506 -12.56 0.65 -18.43
C GLY A 506 -13.87 1.22 -17.88
N PRO A 507 -14.76 1.71 -18.78
CA PRO A 507 -15.92 2.51 -18.37
C PRO A 507 -16.93 1.77 -17.51
N LYS A 508 -17.27 0.51 -17.84
CA LYS A 508 -18.29 -0.25 -17.11
C LYS A 508 -17.88 -0.54 -15.66
N ILE A 509 -16.63 -0.97 -15.44
CA ILE A 509 -16.13 -1.20 -14.08
C ILE A 509 -16.02 0.14 -13.33
N THR A 510 -15.57 1.21 -13.98
CA THR A 510 -15.49 2.54 -13.36
C THR A 510 -16.86 3.03 -12.90
N GLU A 511 -17.89 2.84 -13.71
CA GLU A 511 -19.28 3.14 -13.35
C GLU A 511 -19.73 2.30 -12.13
N ALA A 512 -19.43 1.00 -12.14
CA ALA A 512 -19.74 0.11 -11.02
C ALA A 512 -19.04 0.52 -9.72
N LEU A 513 -17.78 0.98 -9.79
CA LEU A 513 -17.08 1.52 -8.62
C LEU A 513 -17.78 2.78 -8.09
N ALA A 514 -18.30 3.65 -8.97
CA ALA A 514 -19.09 4.81 -8.57
C ALA A 514 -20.41 4.40 -7.93
N GLU A 515 -21.12 3.40 -8.47
CA GLU A 515 -22.34 2.85 -7.88
C GLU A 515 -22.08 2.31 -6.46
N ILE A 516 -20.97 1.59 -6.24
CA ILE A 516 -20.56 1.13 -4.91
C ILE A 516 -20.38 2.32 -3.98
N LYS A 517 -19.61 3.34 -4.39
CA LYS A 517 -19.42 4.56 -3.60
C LYS A 517 -20.76 5.19 -3.19
N TYR A 518 -21.67 5.37 -4.14
CA TYR A 518 -22.97 5.98 -3.87
C TYR A 518 -23.88 5.11 -3.00
N ALA A 519 -23.78 3.78 -3.07
CA ALA A 519 -24.51 2.88 -2.19
C ALA A 519 -24.04 2.97 -0.73
N PHE A 520 -22.74 3.11 -0.51
CA PHE A 520 -22.14 3.24 0.84
C PHE A 520 -22.22 4.67 1.38
N ASP A 521 -22.06 5.66 0.52
CA ASP A 521 -21.96 7.07 0.88
C ASP A 521 -22.66 7.97 -0.15
N PRO A 522 -24.01 8.02 -0.10
CA PRO A 522 -24.80 8.75 -1.11
C PRO A 522 -24.60 10.27 -1.10
N LYS A 523 -24.04 10.82 -0.03
CA LYS A 523 -23.74 12.26 0.10
C LYS A 523 -22.31 12.64 -0.22
N GLY A 524 -21.43 11.67 -0.50
CA GLY A 524 -20.02 11.93 -0.70
C GLY A 524 -19.31 12.48 0.53
N LEU A 525 -19.73 12.08 1.73
CA LEU A 525 -19.20 12.56 3.01
C LEU A 525 -17.77 12.09 3.26
N PHE A 526 -17.47 10.81 2.96
CA PHE A 526 -16.21 10.18 3.29
C PHE A 526 -15.18 10.35 2.17
N ASN A 527 -14.11 11.05 2.47
CA ASN A 527 -12.89 11.25 1.68
C ASN A 527 -13.12 11.42 0.17
N PRO A 528 -13.92 12.40 -0.27
CA PRO A 528 -14.25 12.59 -1.69
C PRO A 528 -13.02 12.91 -2.53
N GLY A 529 -13.08 12.59 -3.83
CA GLY A 529 -11.98 12.81 -4.78
C GLY A 529 -10.86 11.78 -4.67
N LYS A 530 -11.12 10.63 -4.03
CA LYS A 530 -10.25 9.45 -4.01
C LYS A 530 -11.03 8.29 -4.63
N ILE A 531 -10.38 7.51 -5.48
CA ILE A 531 -10.95 6.39 -6.24
C ILE A 531 -12.04 6.85 -7.23
N ILE A 532 -13.05 7.59 -6.74
CA ILE A 532 -14.16 8.13 -7.57
C ILE A 532 -14.00 9.63 -7.72
N ASP A 533 -14.21 10.11 -8.94
CA ASP A 533 -14.05 11.53 -9.33
C ASP A 533 -12.73 12.16 -8.87
N PRO A 534 -11.59 11.48 -9.06
CA PRO A 534 -10.31 12.01 -8.64
C PRO A 534 -9.88 13.21 -9.49
N PRO A 535 -9.13 14.16 -8.91
CA PRO A 535 -8.48 15.20 -9.71
C PRO A 535 -7.38 14.63 -10.59
N LYS A 536 -6.83 15.44 -11.47
CA LYS A 536 -5.62 15.10 -12.21
C LYS A 536 -4.43 15.00 -11.26
N MET A 537 -3.46 14.17 -11.63
CA MET A 537 -2.27 13.89 -10.80
C MET A 537 -1.29 15.07 -10.68
N ASP A 538 -1.37 16.07 -11.56
CA ASP A 538 -0.45 17.22 -11.71
C ASP A 538 -1.12 18.58 -11.49
#